data_b47db9d344f08db4b270f03e1bc5954c
#
_entry.id   b47db9d344f08db4b270f03e1bc5954c
#
_cell.length_a   1.000
_cell.length_b   1.000
_cell.length_c   1.000
_cell.angle_alpha   90.00
_cell.angle_beta   90.00
_cell.angle_gamma   90.00
#
_symmetry.space_group_name_H-M   'P 1'
#
loop_
_entity.id
_entity.type
_entity.pdbx_description
1 polymer ?
#
loop_
_entity_poly.entity_id
_entity_poly.type
_entity_poly.pdbx_seq_one_letter_code
_entity_poly.pdbx_strand_id
1 'polypeptide(L)'
;DGQQRITSLGRFLQGKFSTMKRDIPYKFDALNEEDKKLIENTQLLAYICEGTEAEIKEWFEIINIGGITLNEQEKLNAVYSGPFVTLARKAFCDKSNSHAQKWSAYIAGSLSRQDFLHAALSWVSHGQVKDYMQEHRRDTSIDPLKHYFSDVISWIEQTFDEVYPKMRGLDWGRLYERYHTIPYDHTDVSEKVKGLYDDPCVQ
;
A
#
# COMPACT_ATOMS: atom_id res chain seq x y z
N ASP A 1 -2.03 18.33 2.08
CA ASP A 1 -2.68 17.31 1.24
C ASP A 1 -3.95 17.80 0.52
N GLY A 2 -3.96 19.05 0.09
CA GLY A 2 -5.01 19.59 -0.78
C GLY A 2 -4.95 19.07 -2.22
N GLN A 3 -3.83 18.47 -2.63
CA GLN A 3 -3.55 18.12 -4.02
C GLN A 3 -4.62 17.21 -4.63
N GLN A 4 -5.03 16.15 -3.95
CA GLN A 4 -6.04 15.23 -4.49
C GLN A 4 -7.40 15.90 -4.63
N ARG A 5 -7.83 16.69 -3.64
CA ARG A 5 -9.11 17.41 -3.65
C ARG A 5 -9.14 18.49 -4.73
N ILE A 6 -8.09 19.31 -4.80
CA ILE A 6 -7.95 20.37 -5.83
C ILE A 6 -7.86 19.74 -7.23
N THR A 7 -7.05 18.69 -7.41
CA THR A 7 -6.93 17.99 -8.68
C THR A 7 -8.25 17.34 -9.10
N SER A 8 -8.97 16.72 -8.18
CA SER A 8 -10.29 16.12 -8.47
C SER A 8 -11.30 17.17 -8.86
N LEU A 9 -11.38 18.29 -8.14
CA LEU A 9 -12.24 19.41 -8.49
C LEU A 9 -11.89 19.96 -9.88
N GLY A 10 -10.61 20.25 -10.14
CA GLY A 10 -10.17 20.75 -11.45
C GLY A 10 -10.46 19.79 -12.60
N ARG A 11 -10.30 18.48 -12.40
CA ARG A 11 -10.66 17.46 -13.41
C ARG A 11 -12.16 17.36 -13.63
N PHE A 12 -12.97 17.53 -12.58
CA PHE A 12 -14.43 17.55 -12.70
C PHE A 12 -14.89 18.78 -13.50
N LEU A 13 -14.37 19.97 -13.18
CA LEU A 13 -14.65 21.20 -13.93
C LEU A 13 -14.26 21.09 -15.41
N GLN A 14 -13.22 20.31 -15.73
CA GLN A 14 -12.81 20.02 -17.11
C GLN A 14 -13.61 18.88 -17.77
N GLY A 15 -14.65 18.35 -17.13
CA GLY A 15 -15.46 17.25 -17.67
C GLY A 15 -14.75 15.90 -17.80
N LYS A 16 -13.61 15.70 -17.09
CA LYS A 16 -12.79 14.48 -17.17
C LYS A 16 -13.44 13.25 -16.52
N PHE A 17 -14.40 13.44 -15.63
CA PHE A 17 -15.20 12.37 -15.04
C PHE A 17 -16.59 12.89 -14.66
N SER A 18 -17.49 11.96 -14.34
CA SER A 18 -18.85 12.26 -13.88
C SER A 18 -18.96 12.06 -12.37
N THR A 19 -19.77 12.86 -11.71
CA THR A 19 -20.22 12.63 -10.32
C THR A 19 -21.65 12.11 -10.32
N MET A 20 -22.05 11.43 -9.26
CA MET A 20 -23.41 10.92 -9.09
C MET A 20 -24.26 11.94 -8.35
N LYS A 21 -25.44 12.26 -8.91
CA LYS A 21 -26.48 13.06 -8.26
C LYS A 21 -27.79 12.29 -8.38
N ARG A 22 -28.34 11.77 -7.26
CA ARG A 22 -29.56 10.93 -7.23
C ARG A 22 -29.44 9.71 -8.15
N ASP A 23 -28.29 9.01 -8.09
CA ASP A 23 -27.95 7.84 -8.89
C ASP A 23 -27.81 8.06 -10.40
N ILE A 24 -27.79 9.31 -10.85
CA ILE A 24 -27.56 9.68 -12.24
C ILE A 24 -26.16 10.29 -12.37
N PRO A 25 -25.34 9.84 -13.35
CA PRO A 25 -24.02 10.40 -13.58
C PRO A 25 -24.13 11.74 -14.33
N TYR A 26 -23.54 12.79 -13.78
CA TYR A 26 -23.47 14.12 -14.41
C TYR A 26 -22.00 14.55 -14.57
N LYS A 27 -21.65 15.04 -15.74
CA LYS A 27 -20.45 15.86 -15.95
C LYS A 27 -20.77 17.31 -15.57
N PHE A 28 -19.74 18.11 -15.31
CA PHE A 28 -19.90 19.51 -14.92
C PHE A 28 -20.78 20.30 -15.94
N ASP A 29 -20.50 20.13 -17.23
CA ASP A 29 -21.25 20.83 -18.29
C ASP A 29 -22.75 20.51 -18.34
N ALA A 30 -23.11 19.29 -17.90
CA ALA A 30 -24.49 18.81 -17.84
C ALA A 30 -25.26 19.21 -16.57
N LEU A 31 -24.61 19.89 -15.63
CA LEU A 31 -25.26 20.43 -14.43
C LEU A 31 -26.11 21.67 -14.81
N ASN A 32 -27.16 21.93 -14.00
CA ASN A 32 -27.91 23.16 -14.11
C ASN A 32 -27.09 24.39 -13.68
N GLU A 33 -27.48 25.59 -14.06
CA GLU A 33 -26.72 26.80 -13.76
C GLU A 33 -26.61 27.13 -12.28
N GLU A 34 -27.56 26.70 -11.46
CA GLU A 34 -27.49 26.88 -10.00
C GLU A 34 -26.40 26.01 -9.38
N ASP A 35 -26.35 24.74 -9.77
CA ASP A 35 -25.31 23.82 -9.29
C ASP A 35 -23.90 24.23 -9.78
N LYS A 36 -23.77 24.70 -11.01
CA LYS A 36 -22.52 25.24 -11.55
C LYS A 36 -22.03 26.42 -10.72
N LYS A 37 -22.90 27.42 -10.51
CA LYS A 37 -22.59 28.60 -9.71
C LYS A 37 -22.25 28.26 -8.27
N LEU A 38 -22.94 27.29 -7.67
CA LEU A 38 -22.61 26.81 -6.33
C LEU A 38 -21.18 26.24 -6.25
N ILE A 39 -20.80 25.43 -7.23
CA ILE A 39 -19.46 24.84 -7.28
C ILE A 39 -18.40 25.91 -7.55
N GLU A 40 -18.63 26.79 -8.52
CA GLU A 40 -17.70 27.87 -8.92
C GLU A 40 -17.47 28.89 -7.79
N ASN A 41 -18.50 29.18 -6.99
CA ASN A 41 -18.41 30.12 -5.87
C ASN A 41 -18.04 29.46 -4.54
N THR A 42 -17.81 28.14 -4.50
CA THR A 42 -17.39 27.46 -3.28
C THR A 42 -15.99 27.92 -2.88
N GLN A 43 -15.90 28.50 -1.69
CA GLN A 43 -14.61 28.91 -1.13
C GLN A 43 -13.88 27.69 -0.52
N LEU A 44 -12.61 27.56 -0.86
CA LEU A 44 -11.74 26.55 -0.28
C LEU A 44 -10.91 27.18 0.83
N LEU A 45 -11.03 26.64 2.05
CA LEU A 45 -10.12 27.01 3.14
C LEU A 45 -8.79 26.27 2.93
N ALA A 46 -7.72 27.01 2.75
CA ALA A 46 -6.36 26.48 2.61
C ALA A 46 -5.50 26.96 3.78
N TYR A 47 -4.81 26.03 4.40
CA TYR A 47 -3.79 26.33 5.41
C TYR A 47 -2.40 26.23 4.74
N ILE A 48 -1.60 27.30 4.90
CA ILE A 48 -0.20 27.28 4.50
C ILE A 48 0.60 26.97 5.76
N CYS A 49 1.35 25.87 5.73
CA CYS A 49 2.15 25.44 6.86
C CYS A 49 3.59 25.87 6.66
N GLU A 50 4.14 26.56 7.65
CA GLU A 50 5.55 26.93 7.74
C GLU A 50 6.14 26.29 8.99
N GLY A 51 7.34 25.75 8.88
CA GLY A 51 8.02 25.08 9.99
C GLY A 51 9.05 24.08 9.51
N THR A 52 9.64 23.35 10.43
CA THR A 52 10.52 22.23 10.14
C THR A 52 9.75 21.06 9.54
N GLU A 53 10.43 20.19 8.82
CA GLU A 53 9.83 19.00 8.24
C GLU A 53 9.13 18.12 9.29
N ALA A 54 9.67 18.07 10.52
CA ALA A 54 9.10 17.31 11.62
C ALA A 54 7.78 17.93 12.10
N GLU A 55 7.72 19.25 12.31
CA GLU A 55 6.52 19.97 12.73
C GLU A 55 5.39 19.88 11.70
N ILE A 56 5.74 20.00 10.40
CA ILE A 56 4.76 19.84 9.31
C ILE A 56 4.18 18.43 9.27
N LYS A 57 5.01 17.40 9.53
CA LYS A 57 4.55 16.00 9.60
C LYS A 57 3.63 15.75 10.79
N GLU A 58 3.98 16.22 11.97
CA GLU A 58 3.15 16.10 13.17
C GLU A 58 1.80 16.77 12.94
N TRP A 59 1.79 17.98 12.41
CA TRP A 59 0.57 18.70 12.07
C TRP A 59 -0.29 17.94 11.05
N PHE A 60 0.33 17.34 10.03
CA PHE A 60 -0.37 16.52 9.03
C PHE A 60 -1.04 15.29 9.65
N GLU A 61 -0.40 14.63 10.61
CA GLU A 61 -0.98 13.52 11.36
C GLU A 61 -2.21 13.96 12.14
N ILE A 62 -2.14 15.11 12.83
CA ILE A 62 -3.25 15.68 13.63
C ILE A 62 -4.46 16.00 12.76
N ILE A 63 -4.28 16.64 11.61
CA ILE A 63 -5.42 17.01 10.74
C ILE A 63 -6.15 15.80 10.17
N ASN A 64 -5.42 14.71 9.91
CA ASN A 64 -6.01 13.50 9.35
C ASN A 64 -6.87 12.71 10.36
N ILE A 65 -6.85 13.05 11.64
CA ILE A 65 -7.69 12.41 12.67
C ILE A 65 -9.19 12.61 12.41
N GLY A 66 -9.60 13.73 11.80
CA GLY A 66 -11.00 14.05 11.53
C GLY A 66 -11.57 13.55 10.18
N GLY A 67 -10.76 12.89 9.34
CA GLY A 67 -11.14 12.42 8.01
C GLY A 67 -11.25 10.88 7.89
N ILE A 68 -11.23 10.36 6.67
CA ILE A 68 -10.99 8.92 6.46
C ILE A 68 -9.58 8.65 6.95
N THR A 69 -9.47 7.94 8.05
CA THR A 69 -8.19 7.64 8.70
C THR A 69 -7.27 6.93 7.71
N LEU A 70 -6.14 7.56 7.44
CA LEU A 70 -5.06 6.91 6.68
C LEU A 70 -4.61 5.67 7.46
N ASN A 71 -4.40 4.57 6.76
CA ASN A 71 -3.76 3.42 7.38
C ASN A 71 -2.27 3.70 7.63
N GLU A 72 -1.62 2.81 8.36
CA GLU A 72 -0.21 3.00 8.75
C GLU A 72 0.69 3.21 7.53
N GLN A 73 0.53 2.41 6.47
CA GLN A 73 1.34 2.54 5.26
C GLN A 73 1.07 3.84 4.49
N GLU A 74 -0.17 4.30 4.44
CA GLU A 74 -0.51 5.58 3.81
C GLU A 74 0.14 6.76 4.53
N LYS A 75 0.20 6.72 5.86
CA LYS A 75 0.93 7.72 6.67
C LYS A 75 2.43 7.67 6.39
N LEU A 76 3.04 6.49 6.41
CA LEU A 76 4.46 6.30 6.13
C LEU A 76 4.83 6.81 4.74
N ASN A 77 4.01 6.57 3.73
CA ASN A 77 4.24 7.07 2.37
C ASN A 77 4.21 8.60 2.28
N ALA A 78 3.39 9.27 3.09
CA ALA A 78 3.37 10.72 3.16
C ALA A 78 4.63 11.26 3.86
N VAL A 79 5.00 10.64 4.99
CA VAL A 79 6.18 11.03 5.79
C VAL A 79 7.49 10.83 5.04
N TYR A 80 7.65 9.69 4.37
CA TYR A 80 8.87 9.31 3.66
C TYR A 80 8.75 9.49 2.15
N SER A 81 7.94 10.45 1.69
CA SER A 81 7.74 10.71 0.27
C SER A 81 9.08 10.92 -0.46
N GLY A 82 9.21 10.29 -1.64
CA GLY A 82 10.44 10.36 -2.43
C GLY A 82 10.41 9.42 -3.64
N PRO A 83 11.52 9.34 -4.40
CA PRO A 83 11.62 8.45 -5.56
C PRO A 83 11.33 7.00 -5.21
N PHE A 84 11.90 6.49 -4.11
CA PHE A 84 11.69 5.13 -3.63
C PHE A 84 10.20 4.81 -3.44
N VAL A 85 9.47 5.62 -2.66
CA VAL A 85 8.03 5.39 -2.39
C VAL A 85 7.21 5.45 -3.68
N THR A 86 7.56 6.36 -4.60
CA THR A 86 6.89 6.47 -5.89
C THR A 86 7.01 5.19 -6.71
N LEU A 87 8.22 4.63 -6.79
CA LEU A 87 8.49 3.38 -7.49
C LEU A 87 7.85 2.17 -6.79
N ALA A 88 7.95 2.11 -5.47
CA ALA A 88 7.38 1.03 -4.67
C ALA A 88 5.85 0.98 -4.79
N ARG A 89 5.17 2.13 -4.70
CA ARG A 89 3.72 2.21 -4.94
C ARG A 89 3.34 1.73 -6.33
N LYS A 90 4.08 2.13 -7.36
CA LYS A 90 3.84 1.67 -8.73
C LYS A 90 3.99 0.14 -8.85
N ALA A 91 4.95 -0.45 -8.16
CA ALA A 91 5.18 -1.90 -8.22
C ALA A 91 4.14 -2.71 -7.43
N PHE A 92 3.74 -2.25 -6.24
CA PHE A 92 2.95 -3.05 -5.30
C PHE A 92 1.50 -2.60 -5.13
N CYS A 93 1.12 -1.40 -5.63
CA CYS A 93 -0.24 -0.87 -5.46
C CYS A 93 -0.98 -0.67 -6.78
N ASP A 94 -0.38 -1.02 -7.92
CA ASP A 94 -1.01 -0.88 -9.23
C ASP A 94 -2.07 -1.98 -9.41
N LYS A 95 -3.32 -1.55 -9.62
CA LYS A 95 -4.45 -2.47 -9.86
C LYS A 95 -4.35 -3.22 -11.19
N SER A 96 -3.56 -2.72 -12.14
CA SER A 96 -3.30 -3.38 -13.41
C SER A 96 -2.24 -4.48 -13.32
N ASN A 97 -1.58 -4.62 -12.17
CA ASN A 97 -0.57 -5.63 -11.96
C ASN A 97 -1.18 -7.04 -11.96
N SER A 98 -0.89 -7.83 -12.99
CA SER A 98 -1.38 -9.21 -13.14
C SER A 98 -0.97 -10.15 -12.00
N HIS A 99 0.13 -9.86 -11.32
CA HIS A 99 0.61 -10.64 -10.18
C HIS A 99 -0.14 -10.36 -8.88
N ALA A 100 -0.84 -9.22 -8.79
CA ALA A 100 -1.53 -8.84 -7.57
C ALA A 100 -2.61 -9.84 -7.14
N GLN A 101 -3.30 -10.47 -8.10
CA GLN A 101 -4.28 -11.52 -7.80
C GLN A 101 -3.60 -12.74 -7.16
N LYS A 102 -2.44 -13.13 -7.68
CA LYS A 102 -1.63 -14.22 -7.14
C LYS A 102 -1.14 -13.92 -5.72
N TRP A 103 -0.65 -12.70 -5.49
CA TRP A 103 -0.19 -12.27 -4.16
C TRP A 103 -1.31 -12.22 -3.12
N SER A 104 -2.55 -12.01 -3.53
CA SER A 104 -3.70 -11.99 -2.62
C SER A 104 -3.96 -13.33 -1.92
N ALA A 105 -3.37 -14.41 -2.41
CA ALA A 105 -3.37 -15.71 -1.75
C ALA A 105 -2.57 -15.73 -0.45
N TYR A 106 -1.53 -14.91 -0.38
CA TYR A 106 -0.55 -14.88 0.73
C TYR A 106 -0.66 -13.62 1.57
N ILE A 107 -1.08 -12.49 0.98
CA ILE A 107 -1.14 -11.19 1.63
C ILE A 107 -2.59 -10.84 1.95
N ALA A 108 -2.86 -10.52 3.21
CA ALA A 108 -4.14 -9.96 3.62
C ALA A 108 -4.25 -8.47 3.25
N GLY A 109 -5.48 -7.98 3.04
CA GLY A 109 -5.73 -6.57 2.77
C GLY A 109 -6.02 -6.26 1.30
N SER A 110 -5.80 -5.01 0.90
CA SER A 110 -6.20 -4.45 -0.39
C SER A 110 -5.07 -3.63 -1.04
N LEU A 111 -4.93 -3.79 -2.35
CA LEU A 111 -4.03 -2.94 -3.16
C LEU A 111 -4.32 -1.45 -3.01
N SER A 112 -5.60 -1.07 -2.97
CA SER A 112 -6.01 0.34 -2.83
C SER A 112 -5.64 0.94 -1.48
N ARG A 113 -5.54 0.12 -0.43
CA ARG A 113 -5.10 0.50 0.91
C ARG A 113 -3.60 0.33 1.12
N GLN A 114 -2.89 -0.05 0.06
CA GLN A 114 -1.42 -0.22 0.06
C GLN A 114 -0.91 -1.33 0.99
N ASP A 115 -1.78 -2.27 1.36
CA ASP A 115 -1.41 -3.35 2.28
C ASP A 115 -0.34 -4.29 1.68
N PHE A 116 -0.32 -4.44 0.35
CA PHE A 116 0.70 -5.25 -0.34
C PHE A 116 2.08 -4.58 -0.29
N LEU A 117 2.13 -3.24 -0.40
CA LEU A 117 3.36 -2.50 -0.18
C LEU A 117 3.83 -2.62 1.27
N HIS A 118 2.89 -2.52 2.22
CA HIS A 118 3.22 -2.68 3.65
C HIS A 118 3.81 -4.07 3.94
N ALA A 119 3.21 -5.13 3.40
CA ALA A 119 3.73 -6.48 3.54
C ALA A 119 5.15 -6.63 2.95
N ALA A 120 5.37 -6.14 1.72
CA ALA A 120 6.68 -6.21 1.10
C ALA A 120 7.75 -5.47 1.90
N LEU A 121 7.44 -4.27 2.41
CA LEU A 121 8.33 -3.49 3.26
C LEU A 121 8.57 -4.16 4.62
N SER A 122 7.52 -4.71 5.23
CA SER A 122 7.63 -5.43 6.50
C SER A 122 8.52 -6.66 6.37
N TRP A 123 8.40 -7.41 5.29
CA TRP A 123 9.21 -8.60 5.06
C TRP A 123 10.69 -8.26 4.89
N VAL A 124 11.04 -7.33 4.01
CA VAL A 124 12.45 -6.97 3.76
C VAL A 124 13.12 -6.29 4.94
N SER A 125 12.35 -5.56 5.76
CA SER A 125 12.86 -4.81 6.91
C SER A 125 12.76 -5.57 8.24
N HIS A 126 12.29 -6.82 8.21
CA HIS A 126 11.99 -7.60 9.43
C HIS A 126 11.09 -6.83 10.41
N GLY A 127 10.07 -6.12 9.87
CA GLY A 127 9.14 -5.31 10.64
C GLY A 127 9.58 -3.87 10.93
N GLN A 128 10.83 -3.50 10.62
CA GLN A 128 11.36 -2.14 10.84
C GLN A 128 11.07 -1.21 9.66
N VAL A 129 9.79 -1.13 9.26
CA VAL A 129 9.35 -0.43 8.04
C VAL A 129 9.75 1.05 8.03
N LYS A 130 9.66 1.73 9.18
CA LYS A 130 9.99 3.16 9.30
C LYS A 130 11.46 3.43 8.99
N ASP A 131 12.35 2.65 9.59
CA ASP A 131 13.78 2.79 9.44
C ASP A 131 14.21 2.49 8.01
N TYR A 132 13.67 1.41 7.43
CA TYR A 132 13.91 1.04 6.04
C TYR A 132 13.46 2.14 5.06
N MET A 133 12.26 2.69 5.24
CA MET A 133 11.76 3.77 4.38
C MET A 133 12.56 5.06 4.55
N GLN A 134 13.04 5.37 5.74
CA GLN A 134 13.89 6.54 5.99
C GLN A 134 15.24 6.40 5.29
N GLU A 135 15.87 5.24 5.40
CA GLU A 135 17.17 4.95 4.80
C GLU A 135 17.10 5.03 3.26
N HIS A 136 16.09 4.39 2.69
CA HIS A 136 15.94 4.23 1.25
C HIS A 136 15.14 5.36 0.56
N ARG A 137 14.63 6.36 1.28
CA ARG A 137 13.69 7.36 0.73
C ARG A 137 14.17 8.08 -0.54
N ARG A 138 15.49 8.21 -0.74
CA ARG A 138 16.13 8.88 -1.88
C ARG A 138 16.54 7.93 -3.00
N ASP A 139 16.41 6.65 -2.80
CA ASP A 139 16.82 5.66 -3.78
C ASP A 139 15.97 5.75 -5.05
N THR A 140 16.65 5.66 -6.17
CA THR A 140 16.04 5.69 -7.51
C THR A 140 15.78 4.29 -8.08
N SER A 141 16.04 3.23 -7.31
CA SER A 141 15.71 1.84 -7.58
C SER A 141 15.04 1.21 -6.37
N ILE A 142 14.20 0.20 -6.63
CA ILE A 142 13.56 -0.65 -5.63
C ILE A 142 13.89 -2.14 -5.88
N ASP A 143 14.95 -2.40 -6.63
CA ASP A 143 15.31 -3.77 -7.02
C ASP A 143 15.60 -4.68 -5.82
N PRO A 144 16.29 -4.24 -4.74
CA PRO A 144 16.47 -5.04 -3.53
C PRO A 144 15.13 -5.48 -2.92
N LEU A 145 14.17 -4.54 -2.81
CA LEU A 145 12.82 -4.83 -2.30
C LEU A 145 12.08 -5.85 -3.19
N LYS A 146 12.15 -5.66 -4.51
CA LYS A 146 11.51 -6.56 -5.47
C LYS A 146 12.11 -7.96 -5.44
N HIS A 147 13.44 -8.07 -5.40
CA HIS A 147 14.13 -9.35 -5.37
C HIS A 147 13.75 -10.11 -4.11
N TYR A 148 13.91 -9.49 -2.94
CA TYR A 148 13.54 -10.12 -1.67
C TYR A 148 12.08 -10.60 -1.67
N PHE A 149 11.15 -9.74 -2.10
CA PHE A 149 9.73 -10.10 -2.19
C PHE A 149 9.50 -11.29 -3.14
N SER A 150 10.15 -11.28 -4.30
CA SER A 150 10.05 -12.38 -5.28
C SER A 150 10.62 -13.68 -4.75
N ASP A 151 11.72 -13.61 -4.01
CA ASP A 151 12.35 -14.77 -3.38
C ASP A 151 11.42 -15.39 -2.33
N VAL A 152 10.78 -14.56 -1.49
CA VAL A 152 9.79 -15.02 -0.51
C VAL A 152 8.61 -15.72 -1.22
N ILE A 153 8.03 -15.10 -2.25
CA ILE A 153 6.91 -15.70 -2.99
C ILE A 153 7.33 -17.01 -3.67
N SER A 154 8.49 -17.04 -4.30
CA SER A 154 9.02 -18.24 -4.98
C SER A 154 9.26 -19.36 -3.99
N TRP A 155 9.79 -19.05 -2.82
CA TRP A 155 9.98 -20.02 -1.75
C TRP A 155 8.64 -20.59 -1.24
N ILE A 156 7.62 -19.76 -1.04
CA ILE A 156 6.28 -20.25 -0.65
C ILE A 156 5.77 -21.23 -1.70
N GLU A 157 5.85 -20.87 -3.00
CA GLU A 157 5.35 -21.69 -4.10
C GLU A 157 6.13 -23.01 -4.29
N GLN A 158 7.39 -23.04 -3.91
CA GLN A 158 8.21 -24.26 -3.93
C GLN A 158 8.01 -25.13 -2.68
N THR A 159 7.61 -24.53 -1.57
CA THR A 159 7.46 -25.22 -0.29
C THR A 159 6.08 -25.87 -0.13
N PHE A 160 5.06 -25.26 -0.73
CA PHE A 160 3.67 -25.72 -0.60
C PHE A 160 3.10 -26.09 -1.97
N ASP A 161 2.57 -27.30 -2.09
CA ASP A 161 1.94 -27.79 -3.34
C ASP A 161 0.61 -27.11 -3.62
N GLU A 162 -0.10 -26.62 -2.58
CA GLU A 162 -1.40 -25.99 -2.68
C GLU A 162 -1.47 -24.72 -1.84
N VAL A 163 -2.39 -23.81 -2.23
CA VAL A 163 -2.68 -22.59 -1.48
C VAL A 163 -3.80 -22.85 -0.48
N TYR A 164 -3.51 -22.71 0.80
CA TYR A 164 -4.46 -22.87 1.89
C TYR A 164 -4.97 -21.52 2.39
N PRO A 165 -6.26 -21.39 2.79
CA PRO A 165 -6.82 -20.12 3.29
C PRO A 165 -6.07 -19.53 4.49
N LYS A 166 -5.47 -20.38 5.34
CA LYS A 166 -4.67 -19.97 6.50
C LYS A 166 -3.33 -19.33 6.14
N MET A 167 -2.85 -19.48 4.90
CA MET A 167 -1.60 -18.85 4.44
C MET A 167 -1.72 -17.34 4.29
N ARG A 168 -2.94 -16.84 4.17
CA ARG A 168 -3.18 -15.43 3.91
C ARG A 168 -2.93 -14.59 5.15
N GLY A 169 -1.97 -13.67 5.06
CA GLY A 169 -1.67 -12.72 6.12
C GLY A 169 -0.65 -13.20 7.15
N LEU A 170 0.03 -14.32 6.90
CA LEU A 170 1.17 -14.75 7.71
C LEU A 170 2.34 -13.79 7.54
N ASP A 171 3.24 -13.78 8.52
CA ASP A 171 4.54 -13.08 8.41
C ASP A 171 5.53 -13.92 7.57
N TRP A 172 5.31 -13.90 6.25
CA TRP A 172 6.09 -14.68 5.31
C TRP A 172 7.56 -14.28 5.26
N GLY A 173 7.89 -13.01 5.53
CA GLY A 173 9.29 -12.59 5.61
C GLY A 173 10.02 -13.31 6.73
N ARG A 174 9.44 -13.35 7.93
CA ARG A 174 10.02 -14.04 9.07
C ARG A 174 10.10 -15.56 8.88
N LEU A 175 9.08 -16.16 8.26
CA LEU A 175 9.07 -17.57 7.94
C LEU A 175 10.15 -17.92 6.90
N TYR A 176 10.29 -17.09 5.86
CA TYR A 176 11.33 -17.23 4.86
C TYR A 176 12.73 -17.21 5.49
N GLU A 177 13.05 -16.18 6.27
CA GLU A 177 14.34 -16.07 6.96
C GLU A 177 14.67 -17.31 7.80
N ARG A 178 13.67 -17.88 8.44
CA ARG A 178 13.87 -19.03 9.31
C ARG A 178 14.05 -20.35 8.57
N TYR A 179 13.36 -20.51 7.43
CA TYR A 179 13.21 -21.84 6.82
C TYR A 179 13.76 -21.98 5.40
N HIS A 180 14.08 -20.88 4.68
CA HIS A 180 14.49 -20.94 3.28
C HIS A 180 15.82 -21.66 3.05
N THR A 181 16.73 -21.62 4.03
CA THR A 181 18.04 -22.28 3.95
C THR A 181 18.01 -23.77 4.30
N ILE A 182 16.88 -24.25 4.83
CA ILE A 182 16.75 -25.68 5.18
C ILE A 182 16.55 -26.44 3.87
N PRO A 183 17.45 -27.38 3.51
CA PRO A 183 17.32 -28.15 2.27
C PRO A 183 15.95 -28.84 2.17
N TYR A 184 15.30 -28.69 1.02
CA TYR A 184 14.05 -29.38 0.76
C TYR A 184 14.36 -30.83 0.44
N ASP A 185 14.11 -31.74 1.38
CA ASP A 185 14.10 -33.17 1.11
C ASP A 185 12.66 -33.60 0.84
N HIS A 186 12.40 -34.04 -0.40
CA HIS A 186 11.08 -34.51 -0.82
C HIS A 186 10.53 -35.67 0.00
N THR A 187 11.37 -36.34 0.77
CA THR A 187 10.98 -37.49 1.61
C THR A 187 10.40 -37.08 2.97
N ASP A 188 10.55 -35.80 3.37
CA ASP A 188 10.15 -35.37 4.72
C ASP A 188 9.32 -34.07 4.76
N VAL A 189 8.35 -33.96 3.83
CA VAL A 189 7.37 -32.86 3.76
C VAL A 189 6.63 -32.70 5.08
N SER A 190 6.37 -33.82 5.79
CA SER A 190 5.61 -33.81 7.04
C SER A 190 6.32 -33.09 8.20
N GLU A 191 7.63 -33.21 8.34
CA GLU A 191 8.37 -32.54 9.42
C GLU A 191 8.58 -31.05 9.17
N LYS A 192 8.83 -30.63 7.92
CA LYS A 192 8.92 -29.21 7.57
C LYS A 192 7.59 -28.49 7.72
N VAL A 193 6.52 -29.08 7.21
CA VAL A 193 5.16 -28.56 7.36
C VAL A 193 4.78 -28.53 8.84
N LYS A 194 5.16 -29.55 9.62
CA LYS A 194 4.91 -29.58 11.06
C LYS A 194 5.67 -28.45 11.78
N GLY A 195 6.95 -28.22 11.47
CA GLY A 195 7.72 -27.11 12.03
C GLY A 195 7.14 -25.75 11.71
N LEU A 196 6.57 -25.57 10.52
CA LEU A 196 5.85 -24.35 10.12
C LEU A 196 4.51 -24.20 10.88
N TYR A 197 3.76 -25.27 11.08
CA TYR A 197 2.50 -25.24 11.84
C TYR A 197 2.70 -25.02 13.33
N ASP A 198 3.84 -25.46 13.87
CA ASP A 198 4.21 -25.24 15.28
C ASP A 198 4.87 -23.85 15.49
N ASP A 199 5.13 -23.08 14.41
CA ASP A 199 5.69 -21.73 14.51
C ASP A 199 4.66 -20.75 15.08
N PRO A 200 5.02 -19.95 16.11
CA PRO A 200 4.11 -18.95 16.70
C PRO A 200 3.58 -17.91 15.72
N CYS A 201 4.22 -17.73 14.55
CA CYS A 201 3.75 -16.83 13.49
C CYS A 201 2.59 -17.44 12.67
N VAL A 202 2.34 -18.75 12.79
CA VAL A 202 1.33 -19.50 12.04
C VAL A 202 0.12 -19.84 12.92
N GLN A 203 0.30 -19.84 14.23
CA GLN A 203 -0.77 -20.04 15.22
C GLN A 203 -1.58 -18.76 15.46
#